data_7e455d5fb0e3141087598374b7885074
#
_entry.id   7e455d5fb0e3141087598374b7885074
#
_cell.length_a   1.000
_cell.length_b   1.000
_cell.length_c   1.000
_cell.angle_alpha   90.00
_cell.angle_beta   90.00
_cell.angle_gamma   90.00
#
_symmetry.space_group_name_H-M   'P 1'
#
loop_
_entity.id
_entity.type
_entity.pdbx_description
1 polymer ?
#
loop_
_entity_poly.entity_id
_entity_poly.type
_entity_poly.pdbx_seq_one_letter_code
_entity_poly.pdbx_strand_id
1 'polypeptide(L)'
;MASIKSLAALVAAMGAALLPAVAAQCANLTPVSQPQLAPGYSAKLILNQLSDPRSLQFDSLGNLLIVEQGGTGIRYVKLTDKGGVNVCVASQKQLIPNGNLTHGIALSANGKTLYASTATDVLAYPYDAAAGTVGQARSIINGMAQTGYHQTRTLLIPKDKPNVLLVSRGSAPNLDLPTAEASSGRSQIRAFDLNKLAGGPVPYTSGEVFGWGLRNSVGVGENPKDGGIWSVENSLDDMERSGVDVHNENPGEELNYHGSYKGARNPLKGANYGYPNCFAVWETSTITGVPNVQVGSQVIQGSPSGNVTDQYCQTVPVAPRLTFTAHTAPLDIKFHPNGRSAYISFHGSWNRQPPDGYRLSKVQFGANGQPTAASTSKSAEIKVAWNSDNAVCPGSCFRPVGLAWDKKGRLFMVSDSTGELFVLTVPA
;
A
#
# COMPACT_ATOMS: atom_id res chain seq x y z
N MET A 1 -72.82 -17.04 -54.43
CA MET A 1 -73.12 -16.25 -53.23
C MET A 1 -72.09 -16.64 -52.16
N ALA A 2 -71.04 -15.86 -52.02
CA ALA A 2 -69.97 -16.10 -51.04
C ALA A 2 -69.85 -14.86 -50.11
N SER A 3 -70.04 -15.09 -48.84
CA SER A 3 -70.04 -14.04 -47.80
C SER A 3 -68.61 -13.80 -47.32
N ILE A 4 -68.14 -12.57 -47.38
CA ILE A 4 -66.85 -12.12 -46.89
C ILE A 4 -67.06 -11.72 -45.41
N LYS A 5 -66.31 -12.41 -44.51
CA LYS A 5 -66.22 -12.05 -43.10
C LYS A 5 -64.95 -11.22 -42.89
N SER A 6 -65.13 -9.95 -42.49
CA SER A 6 -64.05 -9.04 -42.06
C SER A 6 -63.53 -9.42 -40.73
N LEU A 7 -62.21 -9.59 -40.64
CA LEU A 7 -61.45 -9.80 -39.38
C LEU A 7 -60.86 -8.46 -38.96
N ALA A 8 -61.35 -7.91 -37.84
CA ALA A 8 -60.81 -6.72 -37.24
C ALA A 8 -59.62 -7.12 -36.33
N ALA A 9 -58.43 -6.64 -36.62
CA ALA A 9 -57.24 -6.85 -35.78
C ALA A 9 -57.21 -5.78 -34.67
N LEU A 10 -57.27 -6.23 -33.42
CA LEU A 10 -57.10 -5.41 -32.23
C LEU A 10 -55.59 -5.25 -31.98
N VAL A 11 -55.04 -4.03 -32.17
CA VAL A 11 -53.69 -3.68 -31.77
C VAL A 11 -53.72 -3.29 -30.29
N ALA A 12 -53.21 -4.16 -29.43
CA ALA A 12 -52.97 -3.84 -28.00
C ALA A 12 -51.66 -3.05 -27.88
N ALA A 13 -51.74 -1.75 -27.59
CA ALA A 13 -50.60 -0.93 -27.24
C ALA A 13 -50.15 -1.30 -25.79
N MET A 14 -49.06 -2.05 -25.65
CA MET A 14 -48.41 -2.23 -24.37
C MET A 14 -47.64 -0.95 -24.01
N GLY A 15 -48.23 -0.12 -23.16
CA GLY A 15 -47.57 0.99 -22.51
C GLY A 15 -46.53 0.46 -21.55
N ALA A 16 -45.22 0.57 -21.89
CA ALA A 16 -44.16 0.33 -20.96
C ALA A 16 -44.19 1.41 -19.86
N ALA A 17 -44.69 1.04 -18.69
CA ALA A 17 -44.57 1.88 -17.50
C ALA A 17 -43.09 2.01 -17.13
N LEU A 18 -42.52 3.16 -17.37
CA LEU A 18 -41.20 3.55 -16.81
C LEU A 18 -41.37 3.64 -15.29
N LEU A 19 -40.95 2.59 -14.58
CA LEU A 19 -40.79 2.66 -13.15
C LEU A 19 -39.73 3.74 -12.84
N PRO A 20 -40.03 4.70 -11.95
CA PRO A 20 -39.03 5.69 -11.58
C PRO A 20 -37.84 4.95 -10.97
N ALA A 21 -36.63 5.23 -11.48
CA ALA A 21 -35.40 4.74 -10.89
C ALA A 21 -35.34 5.25 -9.44
N VAL A 22 -35.58 4.36 -8.48
CA VAL A 22 -35.38 4.67 -7.05
C VAL A 22 -33.93 5.01 -6.93
N ALA A 23 -33.61 6.28 -6.65
CA ALA A 23 -32.24 6.71 -6.37
C ALA A 23 -31.71 5.86 -5.23
N ALA A 24 -30.66 5.09 -5.49
CA ALA A 24 -30.06 4.22 -4.49
C ALA A 24 -29.74 5.05 -3.25
N GLN A 25 -30.46 4.76 -2.16
CA GLN A 25 -30.24 5.41 -0.87
C GLN A 25 -28.97 4.81 -0.30
N CYS A 26 -27.98 5.65 0.09
CA CYS A 26 -26.79 5.17 0.77
C CYS A 26 -27.17 4.43 2.03
N ALA A 27 -26.67 3.23 2.24
CA ALA A 27 -26.83 2.53 3.49
C ALA A 27 -26.18 3.36 4.61
N ASN A 28 -26.89 3.51 5.73
CA ASN A 28 -26.27 4.04 6.96
C ASN A 28 -25.54 2.89 7.63
N LEU A 29 -24.22 2.84 7.42
CA LEU A 29 -23.35 1.87 8.05
C LEU A 29 -22.74 2.48 9.32
N THR A 30 -22.67 1.67 10.38
CA THR A 30 -21.98 2.04 11.62
C THR A 30 -20.62 1.36 11.64
N PRO A 31 -19.51 2.10 11.77
CA PRO A 31 -18.19 1.50 11.86
C PRO A 31 -18.01 0.71 13.16
N VAL A 32 -17.18 -0.32 13.12
CA VAL A 32 -16.77 -1.11 14.32
C VAL A 32 -16.04 -0.19 15.30
N SER A 33 -15.18 0.69 14.79
CA SER A 33 -14.52 1.75 15.56
C SER A 33 -14.64 3.06 14.78
N GLN A 34 -15.28 4.06 15.39
CA GLN A 34 -15.40 5.39 14.80
C GLN A 34 -14.05 6.12 14.89
N PRO A 35 -13.37 6.44 13.77
CA PRO A 35 -12.12 7.14 13.83
C PRO A 35 -12.32 8.58 14.33
N GLN A 36 -11.39 9.04 15.19
CA GLN A 36 -11.19 10.45 15.46
C GLN A 36 -10.54 11.08 14.22
N LEU A 37 -10.91 12.32 13.90
CA LEU A 37 -10.41 13.01 12.71
C LEU A 37 -9.75 14.34 13.09
N ALA A 38 -8.69 14.67 12.39
CA ALA A 38 -8.09 16.00 12.47
C ALA A 38 -9.06 17.07 11.94
N PRO A 39 -8.96 18.33 12.41
CA PRO A 39 -9.78 19.42 11.93
C PRO A 39 -9.74 19.57 10.40
N GLY A 40 -10.89 19.79 9.79
CA GLY A 40 -11.06 19.95 8.35
C GLY A 40 -11.16 18.62 7.55
N TYR A 41 -10.99 17.46 8.19
CA TYR A 41 -11.25 16.16 7.59
C TYR A 41 -12.68 15.70 7.89
N SER A 42 -13.24 14.94 6.95
CA SER A 42 -14.49 14.20 7.15
C SER A 42 -14.30 12.79 6.64
N ALA A 43 -14.89 11.80 7.30
CA ALA A 43 -14.84 10.41 6.90
C ALA A 43 -16.22 9.77 6.97
N LYS A 44 -16.48 8.79 6.09
CA LYS A 44 -17.70 7.99 6.11
C LYS A 44 -17.40 6.55 5.74
N LEU A 45 -17.95 5.62 6.50
CA LEU A 45 -17.99 4.20 6.14
C LEU A 45 -18.95 4.00 4.97
N ILE A 46 -18.50 3.37 3.88
CA ILE A 46 -19.29 3.16 2.67
C ILE A 46 -19.48 1.70 2.30
N LEU A 47 -18.65 0.81 2.85
CA LEU A 47 -18.74 -0.64 2.66
C LEU A 47 -18.13 -1.35 3.87
N ASN A 48 -18.73 -2.47 4.28
CA ASN A 48 -18.25 -3.35 5.32
C ASN A 48 -18.30 -4.82 4.87
N GLN A 49 -17.96 -5.75 5.76
CA GLN A 49 -17.93 -7.19 5.48
C GLN A 49 -16.98 -7.58 4.34
N LEU A 50 -15.89 -6.82 4.18
CA LEU A 50 -14.77 -7.21 3.35
C LEU A 50 -13.92 -8.26 4.09
N SER A 51 -13.33 -9.19 3.36
CA SER A 51 -12.50 -10.26 3.93
C SER A 51 -11.02 -9.87 3.89
N ASP A 52 -10.48 -9.37 5.00
CA ASP A 52 -9.10 -8.87 5.13
C ASP A 52 -8.68 -7.98 3.94
N PRO A 53 -9.33 -6.83 3.71
CA PRO A 53 -9.02 -5.98 2.57
C PRO A 53 -7.63 -5.37 2.70
N ARG A 54 -6.80 -5.47 1.63
CA ARG A 54 -5.39 -5.08 1.66
C ARG A 54 -5.05 -3.88 0.79
N SER A 55 -5.39 -3.89 -0.47
CA SER A 55 -5.05 -2.82 -1.41
C SER A 55 -6.25 -2.33 -2.18
N LEU A 56 -6.17 -1.08 -2.62
CA LEU A 56 -7.19 -0.38 -3.39
C LEU A 56 -6.61 0.14 -4.70
N GLN A 57 -7.39 0.06 -5.78
CA GLN A 57 -7.04 0.65 -7.06
C GLN A 57 -8.31 1.16 -7.76
N PHE A 58 -8.33 2.43 -8.17
CA PHE A 58 -9.36 2.94 -9.08
C PHE A 58 -9.00 2.62 -10.52
N ASP A 59 -9.99 2.18 -11.28
CA ASP A 59 -9.85 2.04 -12.73
C ASP A 59 -10.10 3.36 -13.48
N SER A 60 -9.98 3.32 -14.81
CA SER A 60 -10.13 4.52 -15.66
C SER A 60 -11.53 5.12 -15.62
N LEU A 61 -12.54 4.33 -15.30
CA LEU A 61 -13.96 4.74 -15.19
C LEU A 61 -14.36 5.14 -13.76
N GLY A 62 -13.46 5.01 -12.77
CA GLY A 62 -13.73 5.35 -11.38
C GLY A 62 -14.38 4.23 -10.59
N ASN A 63 -14.35 2.99 -11.09
CA ASN A 63 -14.71 1.83 -10.29
C ASN A 63 -13.56 1.47 -9.36
N LEU A 64 -13.89 0.98 -8.17
CA LEU A 64 -12.90 0.61 -7.17
C LEU A 64 -12.66 -0.90 -7.19
N LEU A 65 -11.39 -1.29 -7.25
CA LEU A 65 -10.91 -2.65 -7.14
C LEU A 65 -10.28 -2.84 -5.75
N ILE A 66 -10.72 -3.85 -5.02
CA ILE A 66 -10.28 -4.13 -3.65
C ILE A 66 -9.68 -5.53 -3.61
N VAL A 67 -8.41 -5.64 -3.21
CA VAL A 67 -7.79 -6.93 -2.91
C VAL A 67 -8.22 -7.38 -1.53
N GLU A 68 -8.78 -8.58 -1.42
CA GLU A 68 -9.20 -9.22 -0.16
C GLU A 68 -8.32 -10.45 0.08
N GLN A 69 -7.37 -10.34 1.01
CA GLN A 69 -6.43 -11.41 1.36
C GLN A 69 -7.09 -12.57 2.10
N GLY A 70 -8.25 -12.35 2.71
CA GLY A 70 -9.04 -13.36 3.42
C GLY A 70 -9.63 -14.47 2.54
N GLY A 71 -9.01 -14.77 1.39
CA GLY A 71 -9.34 -15.91 0.55
C GLY A 71 -10.36 -15.62 -0.55
N THR A 72 -10.82 -14.38 -0.72
CA THR A 72 -11.83 -14.03 -1.74
C THR A 72 -11.26 -13.48 -3.04
N GLY A 73 -10.10 -12.83 -3.01
CA GLY A 73 -9.40 -12.34 -4.21
C GLY A 73 -9.64 -10.87 -4.51
N ILE A 74 -10.20 -10.48 -5.66
CA ILE A 74 -10.46 -9.06 -5.99
C ILE A 74 -11.95 -8.81 -6.14
N ARG A 75 -12.45 -7.83 -5.38
CA ARG A 75 -13.80 -7.28 -5.48
C ARG A 75 -13.81 -6.06 -6.40
N TYR A 76 -14.82 -5.98 -7.26
CA TYR A 76 -15.13 -4.82 -8.10
C TYR A 76 -16.34 -4.09 -7.53
N VAL A 77 -16.20 -2.79 -7.32
CA VAL A 77 -17.22 -1.93 -6.71
C VAL A 77 -17.51 -0.75 -7.60
N LYS A 78 -18.76 -0.59 -8.02
CA LYS A 78 -19.27 0.63 -8.64
C LYS A 78 -19.75 1.60 -7.57
N LEU A 79 -19.41 2.86 -7.72
CA LEU A 79 -19.78 3.91 -6.77
C LEU A 79 -20.78 4.87 -7.38
N THR A 80 -21.73 5.34 -6.56
CA THR A 80 -22.57 6.49 -6.85
C THR A 80 -22.08 7.66 -6.02
N ASP A 81 -21.86 8.79 -6.65
CA ASP A 81 -21.26 9.97 -6.05
C ASP A 81 -22.27 11.10 -5.89
N LYS A 82 -22.52 11.51 -4.67
CA LYS A 82 -23.42 12.62 -4.28
C LYS A 82 -22.65 13.83 -3.73
N GLY A 83 -21.32 13.85 -3.86
CA GLY A 83 -20.44 14.92 -3.40
C GLY A 83 -19.92 14.75 -1.97
N GLY A 84 -18.75 15.31 -1.68
CA GLY A 84 -18.06 15.18 -0.39
C GLY A 84 -17.87 13.70 -0.02
N VAL A 85 -18.16 13.35 1.24
CA VAL A 85 -18.15 11.95 1.71
C VAL A 85 -19.43 11.18 1.34
N ASN A 86 -20.41 11.80 0.65
CA ASN A 86 -21.65 11.13 0.27
C ASN A 86 -21.43 10.26 -0.98
N VAL A 87 -20.63 9.24 -0.82
CA VAL A 87 -20.39 8.18 -1.80
C VAL A 87 -21.10 6.92 -1.33
N CYS A 88 -21.70 6.20 -2.26
CA CYS A 88 -22.41 4.96 -1.97
C CYS A 88 -21.95 3.85 -2.92
N VAL A 89 -22.05 2.62 -2.47
CA VAL A 89 -21.91 1.44 -3.34
C VAL A 89 -23.16 1.32 -4.18
N ALA A 90 -23.02 1.47 -5.50
CA ALA A 90 -24.11 1.24 -6.46
C ALA A 90 -24.28 -0.25 -6.76
N SER A 91 -23.18 -0.95 -6.94
CA SER A 91 -23.15 -2.41 -7.09
C SER A 91 -21.76 -2.94 -6.78
N GLN A 92 -21.66 -4.21 -6.44
CA GLN A 92 -20.41 -4.91 -6.22
C GLN A 92 -20.49 -6.35 -6.70
N LYS A 93 -19.35 -6.90 -7.10
CA LYS A 93 -19.21 -8.31 -7.46
C LYS A 93 -17.80 -8.82 -7.26
N GLN A 94 -17.65 -10.12 -7.14
CA GLN A 94 -16.34 -10.76 -7.22
C GLN A 94 -15.82 -10.63 -8.65
N LEU A 95 -14.66 -10.01 -8.83
CA LEU A 95 -13.99 -9.84 -10.13
C LEU A 95 -13.04 -11.00 -10.41
N ILE A 96 -12.19 -11.31 -9.44
CA ILE A 96 -11.21 -12.38 -9.52
C ILE A 96 -11.33 -13.28 -8.29
N PRO A 97 -11.90 -14.50 -8.42
CA PRO A 97 -12.04 -15.43 -7.31
C PRO A 97 -10.74 -16.21 -7.10
N ASN A 98 -9.67 -15.56 -6.68
CA ASN A 98 -8.37 -16.19 -6.41
C ASN A 98 -7.93 -15.91 -4.96
N GLY A 99 -8.15 -16.89 -4.10
CA GLY A 99 -7.85 -16.81 -2.67
C GLY A 99 -6.34 -16.74 -2.33
N ASN A 100 -5.46 -16.90 -3.31
CA ASN A 100 -4.02 -16.77 -3.09
C ASN A 100 -3.49 -15.33 -3.29
N LEU A 101 -4.35 -14.38 -3.68
CA LEU A 101 -3.94 -12.99 -3.82
C LEU A 101 -3.65 -12.39 -2.44
N THR A 102 -2.55 -11.66 -2.31
CA THR A 102 -2.08 -11.17 -1.01
C THR A 102 -2.26 -9.67 -0.83
N HIS A 103 -1.71 -8.85 -1.73
CA HIS A 103 -1.70 -7.41 -1.54
C HIS A 103 -1.62 -6.63 -2.85
N GLY A 104 -0.64 -6.94 -3.71
CA GLY A 104 -0.31 -6.11 -4.85
C GLY A 104 -1.40 -6.07 -5.90
N ILE A 105 -1.70 -4.86 -6.35
CA ILE A 105 -2.58 -4.57 -7.47
C ILE A 105 -2.04 -3.37 -8.24
N ALA A 106 -2.05 -3.43 -9.58
CA ALA A 106 -1.71 -2.31 -10.44
C ALA A 106 -2.47 -2.42 -11.77
N LEU A 107 -2.70 -1.28 -12.43
CA LEU A 107 -3.27 -1.22 -13.78
C LEU A 107 -2.23 -0.71 -14.77
N SER A 108 -2.18 -1.32 -15.95
CA SER A 108 -1.40 -0.78 -17.06
C SER A 108 -1.84 0.65 -17.39
N ALA A 109 -0.97 1.46 -17.98
CA ALA A 109 -1.26 2.86 -18.30
C ALA A 109 -2.50 3.04 -19.21
N ASN A 110 -2.77 2.06 -20.09
CA ASN A 110 -3.97 2.05 -20.94
C ASN A 110 -5.21 1.46 -20.26
N GLY A 111 -5.08 1.01 -19.00
CA GLY A 111 -6.15 0.42 -18.21
C GLY A 111 -6.67 -0.94 -18.68
N LYS A 112 -6.00 -1.59 -19.67
CA LYS A 112 -6.46 -2.85 -20.26
C LYS A 112 -5.83 -4.11 -19.66
N THR A 113 -4.87 -3.97 -18.76
CA THR A 113 -4.28 -5.09 -18.04
C THR A 113 -4.29 -4.79 -16.55
N LEU A 114 -4.86 -5.71 -15.79
CA LEU A 114 -4.83 -5.72 -14.34
C LEU A 114 -3.74 -6.68 -13.89
N TYR A 115 -2.81 -6.17 -13.09
CA TYR A 115 -1.77 -6.95 -12.42
C TYR A 115 -2.16 -7.20 -10.98
N ALA A 116 -1.99 -8.44 -10.51
CA ALA A 116 -2.22 -8.81 -9.13
C ALA A 116 -1.15 -9.79 -8.65
N SER A 117 -0.83 -9.79 -7.37
CA SER A 117 0.22 -10.64 -6.80
C SER A 117 -0.32 -11.67 -5.83
N THR A 118 0.25 -12.87 -5.92
CA THR A 118 0.24 -13.87 -4.85
C THR A 118 1.56 -13.78 -4.07
N ALA A 119 1.75 -14.64 -3.08
CA ALA A 119 3.03 -14.75 -2.39
C ALA A 119 4.17 -15.20 -3.32
N THR A 120 3.85 -15.93 -4.41
CA THR A 120 4.81 -16.58 -5.29
C THR A 120 4.95 -15.94 -6.66
N ASP A 121 3.90 -15.28 -7.15
CA ASP A 121 3.76 -14.86 -8.54
C ASP A 121 3.19 -13.46 -8.68
N VAL A 122 3.47 -12.82 -9.82
CA VAL A 122 2.68 -11.73 -10.36
C VAL A 122 1.89 -12.25 -11.55
N LEU A 123 0.58 -12.01 -11.50
CA LEU A 123 -0.40 -12.41 -12.51
C LEU A 123 -0.85 -11.19 -13.31
N ALA A 124 -1.01 -11.35 -14.62
CA ALA A 124 -1.59 -10.36 -15.51
C ALA A 124 -2.92 -10.88 -16.07
N TYR A 125 -3.94 -10.03 -15.99
CA TYR A 125 -5.29 -10.31 -16.50
C TYR A 125 -5.66 -9.29 -17.56
N PRO A 126 -6.13 -9.68 -18.77
CA PRO A 126 -6.88 -8.77 -19.61
C PRO A 126 -8.04 -8.16 -18.82
N TYR A 127 -8.21 -6.85 -18.83
CA TYR A 127 -9.21 -6.15 -18.02
C TYR A 127 -10.08 -5.24 -18.88
N ASP A 128 -11.40 -5.34 -18.72
CA ASP A 128 -12.38 -4.44 -19.28
C ASP A 128 -13.09 -3.67 -18.16
N ALA A 129 -12.76 -2.40 -18.01
CA ALA A 129 -13.34 -1.53 -16.98
C ALA A 129 -14.82 -1.27 -17.20
N ALA A 130 -15.30 -1.21 -18.46
CA ALA A 130 -16.70 -0.95 -18.79
C ALA A 130 -17.60 -2.14 -18.46
N ALA A 131 -17.17 -3.33 -18.84
CA ALA A 131 -17.86 -4.58 -18.51
C ALA A 131 -17.61 -5.01 -17.04
N GLY A 132 -16.52 -4.52 -16.42
CA GLY A 132 -16.06 -4.98 -15.12
C GLY A 132 -15.73 -6.47 -15.15
N THR A 133 -14.95 -6.92 -16.14
CA THR A 133 -14.57 -8.33 -16.34
C THR A 133 -13.08 -8.46 -16.56
N VAL A 134 -12.57 -9.66 -16.30
CA VAL A 134 -11.19 -10.04 -16.61
C VAL A 134 -11.16 -11.27 -17.53
N GLY A 135 -10.13 -11.34 -18.36
CA GLY A 135 -9.81 -12.55 -19.12
C GLY A 135 -8.97 -13.53 -18.28
N GLN A 136 -8.47 -14.58 -18.95
CA GLN A 136 -7.65 -15.59 -18.32
C GLN A 136 -6.34 -15.01 -17.77
N ALA A 137 -5.99 -15.41 -16.55
CA ALA A 137 -4.74 -15.04 -15.90
C ALA A 137 -3.53 -15.63 -16.61
N ARG A 138 -2.44 -14.86 -16.62
CA ARG A 138 -1.12 -15.32 -17.04
C ARG A 138 -0.09 -14.95 -15.97
N SER A 139 0.68 -15.91 -15.46
CA SER A 139 1.85 -15.60 -14.63
C SER A 139 2.90 -14.89 -15.49
N ILE A 140 3.44 -13.79 -15.00
CA ILE A 140 4.45 -12.98 -15.69
C ILE A 140 5.77 -12.88 -14.91
N ILE A 141 5.72 -13.05 -13.60
CA ILE A 141 6.90 -13.12 -12.71
C ILE A 141 6.61 -14.24 -11.70
N ASN A 142 7.60 -15.07 -11.43
CA ASN A 142 7.49 -16.17 -10.48
C ASN A 142 8.72 -16.29 -9.57
N GLY A 143 8.78 -17.36 -8.77
CA GLY A 143 9.95 -17.67 -7.94
C GLY A 143 10.09 -16.80 -6.69
N MET A 144 9.01 -16.16 -6.23
CA MET A 144 9.00 -15.39 -4.98
C MET A 144 8.63 -16.22 -3.75
N ALA A 145 8.35 -17.51 -3.90
CA ALA A 145 7.97 -18.40 -2.81
C ALA A 145 8.95 -18.28 -1.63
N GLN A 146 8.39 -18.17 -0.46
CA GLN A 146 9.14 -18.19 0.79
C GLN A 146 8.30 -18.83 1.89
N THR A 147 8.99 -19.44 2.85
CA THR A 147 8.43 -19.83 4.13
C THR A 147 8.71 -18.70 5.12
N GLY A 148 7.70 -18.06 5.67
CA GLY A 148 7.88 -16.96 6.64
C GLY A 148 6.80 -15.90 6.59
N TYR A 149 7.01 -14.81 7.34
CA TYR A 149 5.99 -13.81 7.67
C TYR A 149 5.58 -12.88 6.52
N HIS A 150 6.54 -12.49 5.65
CA HIS A 150 6.32 -11.42 4.69
C HIS A 150 5.88 -11.94 3.32
N GLN A 151 4.59 -12.12 3.15
CA GLN A 151 3.98 -12.66 1.93
C GLN A 151 3.42 -11.60 0.99
N THR A 152 3.42 -10.32 1.38
CA THR A 152 2.97 -9.22 0.53
C THR A 152 3.95 -8.97 -0.61
N ARG A 153 3.41 -8.65 -1.81
CA ARG A 153 4.18 -8.29 -3.01
C ARG A 153 3.51 -7.06 -3.60
N THR A 154 3.93 -5.87 -3.16
CA THR A 154 3.36 -4.61 -3.67
C THR A 154 3.78 -4.38 -5.11
N LEU A 155 2.85 -3.89 -5.90
CA LEU A 155 3.02 -3.60 -7.32
C LEU A 155 2.88 -2.09 -7.55
N LEU A 156 3.82 -1.49 -8.29
CA LEU A 156 3.74 -0.10 -8.72
C LEU A 156 4.20 0.03 -10.17
N ILE A 157 3.39 0.70 -11.00
CA ILE A 157 3.79 1.15 -12.34
C ILE A 157 4.00 2.66 -12.27
N PRO A 158 5.26 3.13 -12.37
CA PRO A 158 5.56 4.56 -12.35
C PRO A 158 4.95 5.27 -13.57
N LYS A 159 4.35 6.44 -13.36
CA LYS A 159 3.72 7.23 -14.44
C LYS A 159 4.70 7.64 -15.53
N ASP A 160 5.92 8.03 -15.12
CA ASP A 160 6.96 8.45 -16.04
C ASP A 160 7.68 7.26 -16.73
N LYS A 161 7.36 6.03 -16.34
CA LYS A 161 7.92 4.82 -16.93
C LYS A 161 6.84 3.70 -17.01
N PRO A 162 5.79 3.89 -17.82
CA PRO A 162 4.61 3.02 -17.82
C PRO A 162 4.85 1.59 -18.33
N ASN A 163 6.02 1.32 -18.87
CA ASN A 163 6.47 -0.02 -19.25
C ASN A 163 7.28 -0.72 -18.15
N VAL A 164 7.44 -0.12 -16.97
CA VAL A 164 8.13 -0.73 -15.83
C VAL A 164 7.12 -1.11 -14.75
N LEU A 165 7.27 -2.31 -14.21
CA LEU A 165 6.59 -2.78 -13.01
C LEU A 165 7.61 -2.92 -11.88
N LEU A 166 7.44 -2.17 -10.80
CA LEU A 166 8.15 -2.35 -9.54
C LEU A 166 7.42 -3.40 -8.71
N VAL A 167 8.17 -4.35 -8.15
CA VAL A 167 7.65 -5.42 -7.30
C VAL A 167 8.48 -5.50 -6.04
N SER A 168 7.84 -5.29 -4.87
CA SER A 168 8.50 -5.46 -3.57
C SER A 168 8.45 -6.92 -3.09
N ARG A 169 9.46 -7.31 -2.31
CA ARG A 169 9.52 -8.60 -1.62
C ARG A 169 10.25 -8.44 -0.30
N GLY A 170 9.58 -8.77 0.80
CA GLY A 170 10.17 -8.73 2.13
C GLY A 170 11.09 -9.91 2.45
N SER A 171 11.61 -9.91 3.66
CA SER A 171 12.44 -10.98 4.23
C SER A 171 11.63 -12.26 4.49
N ALA A 172 12.32 -13.38 4.68
CA ALA A 172 11.67 -14.63 5.08
C ALA A 172 11.44 -14.66 6.61
N PRO A 173 12.46 -14.69 7.49
CA PRO A 173 12.27 -14.51 8.94
C PRO A 173 12.32 -13.04 9.34
N ASN A 174 12.18 -12.80 10.65
CA ASN A 174 12.34 -11.47 11.26
C ASN A 174 13.72 -10.86 10.94
N LEU A 175 14.79 -11.60 11.17
CA LEU A 175 16.17 -11.27 10.78
C LEU A 175 16.67 -12.28 9.75
N ASP A 176 16.75 -11.89 8.49
CA ASP A 176 17.09 -12.72 7.33
C ASP A 176 18.53 -12.44 6.88
N LEU A 177 19.52 -12.99 7.60
CA LEU A 177 20.95 -12.73 7.38
C LEU A 177 21.40 -12.93 5.91
N PRO A 178 20.93 -13.93 5.14
CA PRO A 178 21.28 -14.05 3.73
C PRO A 178 20.92 -12.83 2.86
N THR A 179 20.03 -11.93 3.32
CA THR A 179 19.69 -10.70 2.59
C THR A 179 20.74 -9.60 2.71
N ALA A 180 21.84 -9.83 3.45
CA ALA A 180 23.04 -9.00 3.36
C ALA A 180 23.63 -8.97 1.94
N GLU A 181 23.19 -9.93 1.09
CA GLU A 181 23.55 -10.00 -0.31
C GLU A 181 22.31 -9.78 -1.19
N ALA A 182 22.38 -8.83 -2.14
CA ALA A 182 21.29 -8.54 -3.05
C ALA A 182 20.89 -9.74 -3.93
N SER A 183 21.81 -10.70 -4.13
CA SER A 183 21.58 -11.95 -4.86
C SER A 183 20.55 -12.87 -4.19
N SER A 184 20.26 -12.69 -2.90
CA SER A 184 19.25 -13.45 -2.16
C SER A 184 17.83 -13.35 -2.77
N GLY A 185 17.55 -12.27 -3.51
CA GLY A 185 16.25 -12.00 -4.08
C GLY A 185 15.16 -11.68 -3.06
N ARG A 186 15.49 -11.39 -1.80
CA ARG A 186 14.59 -10.98 -0.71
C ARG A 186 14.99 -9.63 -0.14
N SER A 187 14.07 -8.99 0.62
CA SER A 187 14.32 -7.67 1.24
C SER A 187 14.69 -6.60 0.22
N GLN A 188 13.90 -6.52 -0.88
CA GLN A 188 14.21 -5.65 -2.00
C GLN A 188 12.99 -5.30 -2.85
N ILE A 189 13.15 -4.24 -3.63
CA ILE A 189 12.26 -3.84 -4.70
C ILE A 189 12.99 -4.08 -6.02
N ARG A 190 12.35 -4.79 -6.97
CA ARG A 190 12.89 -5.03 -8.31
C ARG A 190 12.03 -4.43 -9.39
N ALA A 191 12.69 -4.00 -10.48
CA ALA A 191 12.07 -3.41 -11.65
C ALA A 191 12.05 -4.42 -12.82
N PHE A 192 10.90 -4.52 -13.49
CA PHE A 192 10.68 -5.40 -14.63
C PHE A 192 10.17 -4.61 -15.83
N ASP A 193 10.76 -4.80 -17.00
CA ASP A 193 10.26 -4.24 -18.25
C ASP A 193 9.07 -5.09 -18.76
N LEU A 194 7.87 -4.54 -18.67
CA LEU A 194 6.63 -5.20 -19.08
C LEU A 194 6.62 -5.65 -20.53
N ASN A 195 7.37 -4.98 -21.42
CA ASN A 195 7.48 -5.35 -22.83
C ASN A 195 8.21 -6.70 -23.01
N LYS A 196 9.06 -7.07 -22.05
CA LYS A 196 9.84 -8.31 -22.08
C LYS A 196 9.11 -9.51 -21.43
N LEU A 197 7.96 -9.27 -20.81
CA LEU A 197 7.20 -10.30 -20.09
C LEU A 197 6.14 -11.00 -20.95
N ALA A 198 6.11 -10.75 -22.25
CA ALA A 198 5.12 -11.37 -23.15
C ALA A 198 5.31 -12.89 -23.34
N GLY A 199 6.55 -13.36 -23.27
CA GLY A 199 6.93 -14.75 -23.58
C GLY A 199 6.69 -15.78 -22.47
N GLY A 200 6.17 -15.38 -21.29
CA GLY A 200 5.96 -16.27 -20.14
C GLY A 200 6.57 -15.71 -18.86
N PRO A 201 6.43 -16.42 -17.74
CA PRO A 201 6.94 -15.94 -16.47
C PRO A 201 8.47 -15.92 -16.44
N VAL A 202 9.01 -14.85 -15.88
CA VAL A 202 10.45 -14.74 -15.56
C VAL A 202 10.66 -14.89 -14.06
N PRO A 203 11.81 -15.41 -13.60
CA PRO A 203 12.14 -15.44 -12.18
C PRO A 203 12.20 -14.04 -11.60
N TYR A 204 11.73 -13.84 -10.36
CA TYR A 204 11.83 -12.55 -9.66
C TYR A 204 13.27 -12.02 -9.61
N THR A 205 14.23 -12.94 -9.44
CA THR A 205 15.66 -12.60 -9.40
C THR A 205 16.24 -12.08 -10.72
N SER A 206 15.53 -12.22 -11.85
CA SER A 206 15.95 -11.66 -13.15
C SER A 206 15.60 -10.17 -13.29
N GLY A 207 14.72 -9.64 -12.43
CA GLY A 207 14.40 -8.21 -12.40
C GLY A 207 15.61 -7.39 -11.95
N GLU A 208 15.71 -6.16 -12.43
CA GLU A 208 16.76 -5.23 -12.02
C GLU A 208 16.53 -4.81 -10.56
N VAL A 209 17.57 -4.86 -9.71
CA VAL A 209 17.50 -4.38 -8.33
C VAL A 209 17.27 -2.86 -8.34
N PHE A 210 16.11 -2.42 -7.86
CA PHE A 210 15.78 -1.00 -7.73
C PHE A 210 16.24 -0.44 -6.38
N GLY A 211 16.10 -1.23 -5.31
CA GLY A 211 16.65 -1.00 -3.98
C GLY A 211 16.64 -2.30 -3.18
N TRP A 212 17.57 -2.46 -2.24
CA TRP A 212 17.68 -3.64 -1.38
C TRP A 212 18.10 -3.26 0.03
N GLY A 213 18.21 -4.23 0.92
CA GLY A 213 18.40 -3.93 2.34
C GLY A 213 17.13 -3.32 2.97
N LEU A 214 15.96 -3.76 2.49
CA LEU A 214 14.62 -3.31 2.85
C LEU A 214 13.87 -4.49 3.48
N ARG A 215 13.74 -4.54 4.80
CA ARG A 215 13.18 -5.71 5.48
C ARG A 215 11.82 -6.11 4.94
N ASN A 216 10.89 -5.16 4.90
CA ASN A 216 9.53 -5.41 4.39
C ASN A 216 8.85 -4.11 3.95
N SER A 217 9.19 -3.63 2.76
CA SER A 217 8.54 -2.47 2.13
C SER A 217 7.16 -2.85 1.61
N VAL A 218 6.12 -2.71 2.42
CA VAL A 218 4.75 -3.00 2.02
C VAL A 218 4.16 -1.81 1.26
N GLY A 219 4.30 -0.59 1.76
CA GLY A 219 3.88 0.60 1.03
C GLY A 219 4.95 1.06 0.04
N VAL A 220 4.61 1.12 -1.25
CA VAL A 220 5.44 1.69 -2.32
C VAL A 220 4.59 2.67 -3.12
N GLY A 221 5.05 3.91 -3.24
CA GLY A 221 4.30 4.98 -3.89
C GLY A 221 5.16 5.92 -4.72
N GLU A 222 4.51 6.66 -5.62
CA GLU A 222 5.14 7.66 -6.48
C GLU A 222 4.61 9.05 -6.15
N ASN A 223 5.50 10.03 -5.97
CA ASN A 223 5.11 11.42 -5.92
C ASN A 223 4.74 11.90 -7.34
N PRO A 224 3.47 12.24 -7.60
CA PRO A 224 3.00 12.56 -8.96
C PRO A 224 3.60 13.84 -9.52
N LYS A 225 4.24 14.67 -8.69
CA LYS A 225 4.83 15.95 -9.10
C LYS A 225 6.21 15.78 -9.74
N ASP A 226 7.07 14.97 -9.13
CA ASP A 226 8.46 14.80 -9.54
C ASP A 226 8.83 13.37 -9.95
N GLY A 227 7.87 12.43 -9.86
CA GLY A 227 8.08 11.01 -10.16
C GLY A 227 8.97 10.30 -9.16
N GLY A 228 9.20 10.90 -7.98
CA GLY A 228 9.98 10.29 -6.90
C GLY A 228 9.31 9.02 -6.38
N ILE A 229 10.07 7.93 -6.31
CA ILE A 229 9.61 6.64 -5.79
C ILE A 229 9.99 6.55 -4.32
N TRP A 230 9.03 6.17 -3.51
CA TRP A 230 9.12 6.10 -2.06
C TRP A 230 8.63 4.77 -1.54
N SER A 231 9.23 4.28 -0.46
CA SER A 231 8.68 3.15 0.30
C SER A 231 8.56 3.49 1.78
N VAL A 232 7.64 2.81 2.45
CA VAL A 232 7.57 2.74 3.90
C VAL A 232 7.92 1.33 4.35
N GLU A 233 8.76 1.26 5.39
CA GLU A 233 9.44 0.05 5.81
C GLU A 233 8.92 -0.42 7.15
N ASN A 234 8.59 -1.72 7.24
CA ASN A 234 8.35 -2.40 8.50
C ASN A 234 9.67 -2.96 9.02
N SER A 235 10.19 -2.38 10.08
CA SER A 235 11.52 -2.66 10.60
C SER A 235 11.55 -3.94 11.47
N LEU A 236 12.71 -4.22 12.07
CA LEU A 236 12.97 -5.43 12.87
C LEU A 236 12.10 -5.49 14.13
N ASP A 237 11.59 -6.67 14.44
CA ASP A 237 11.01 -6.98 15.75
C ASP A 237 12.12 -7.49 16.71
N ASP A 238 11.91 -7.33 18.02
CA ASP A 238 12.79 -7.87 19.07
C ASP A 238 14.26 -7.43 18.95
N MET A 239 14.49 -6.12 18.73
CA MET A 239 15.84 -5.57 18.61
C MET A 239 16.58 -5.62 19.95
N GLU A 240 17.76 -6.18 19.93
CA GLU A 240 18.71 -6.15 21.03
C GLU A 240 20.00 -5.41 20.65
N ARG A 241 20.67 -4.78 21.61
CA ARG A 241 21.99 -4.18 21.45
C ARG A 241 22.90 -4.58 22.59
N SER A 242 24.03 -5.27 22.26
CA SER A 242 25.02 -5.71 23.24
C SER A 242 24.38 -6.45 24.44
N GLY A 243 23.35 -7.28 24.16
CA GLY A 243 22.63 -8.05 25.17
C GLY A 243 21.57 -7.24 25.95
N VAL A 244 21.30 -6.00 25.54
CA VAL A 244 20.22 -5.18 26.11
C VAL A 244 19.05 -5.14 25.15
N ASP A 245 17.87 -5.48 25.62
CA ASP A 245 16.62 -5.36 24.89
C ASP A 245 16.25 -3.87 24.75
N VAL A 246 16.11 -3.41 23.50
CA VAL A 246 15.73 -2.05 23.13
C VAL A 246 14.49 -2.02 22.22
N HIS A 247 13.87 -3.20 22.02
CA HIS A 247 12.84 -3.38 20.98
C HIS A 247 11.63 -2.47 21.16
N ASN A 248 11.23 -2.15 22.38
CA ASN A 248 10.00 -1.37 22.59
C ASN A 248 10.04 0.01 21.91
N GLU A 249 11.21 0.62 21.83
CA GLU A 249 11.40 1.96 21.27
C GLU A 249 12.25 1.98 19.99
N ASN A 250 12.83 0.84 19.60
CA ASN A 250 13.71 0.69 18.44
C ASN A 250 13.56 -0.68 17.78
N PRO A 251 13.87 -0.81 16.49
CA PRO A 251 14.19 0.28 15.57
C PRO A 251 12.93 1.04 15.14
N GLY A 252 13.11 2.25 14.65
CA GLY A 252 12.00 3.00 14.04
C GLY A 252 11.62 2.46 12.67
N GLU A 253 10.39 2.75 12.26
CA GLU A 253 9.92 2.53 10.90
C GLU A 253 10.48 3.58 9.96
N GLU A 254 10.63 3.28 8.68
CA GLU A 254 11.36 4.15 7.76
C GLU A 254 10.52 4.65 6.59
N LEU A 255 10.76 5.89 6.19
CA LEU A 255 10.38 6.44 4.89
C LEU A 255 11.63 6.55 4.03
N ASN A 256 11.73 5.73 2.99
CA ASN A 256 12.87 5.62 2.12
C ASN A 256 12.61 6.22 0.73
N TYR A 257 13.59 6.95 0.21
CA TYR A 257 13.58 7.55 -1.13
C TYR A 257 14.44 6.73 -2.08
N HIS A 258 13.88 6.33 -3.21
CA HIS A 258 14.56 5.49 -4.21
C HIS A 258 14.94 6.23 -5.49
N GLY A 259 14.85 7.57 -5.48
CA GLY A 259 15.05 8.36 -6.69
C GLY A 259 13.81 8.39 -7.59
N SER A 260 13.99 8.83 -8.84
CA SER A 260 12.92 9.01 -9.82
C SER A 260 13.31 8.42 -11.17
N TYR A 261 12.32 8.06 -11.98
CA TYR A 261 12.50 7.75 -13.40
C TYR A 261 12.53 9.01 -14.29
N LYS A 262 12.26 10.20 -13.73
CA LYS A 262 12.49 11.48 -14.42
C LYS A 262 13.99 11.75 -14.51
N GLY A 263 14.46 12.09 -15.71
CA GLY A 263 15.85 12.40 -15.95
C GLY A 263 16.71 11.20 -16.36
N ALA A 264 17.98 11.50 -16.70
CA ALA A 264 18.88 10.53 -17.34
C ALA A 264 19.53 9.55 -16.35
N ARG A 265 19.55 9.85 -15.05
CA ARG A 265 20.25 9.04 -14.04
C ARG A 265 19.45 9.03 -12.71
N ASN A 266 19.32 7.86 -12.13
CA ASN A 266 18.89 7.68 -10.75
C ASN A 266 20.08 7.19 -9.90
N PRO A 267 20.70 8.05 -9.08
CA PRO A 267 21.89 7.67 -8.29
C PRO A 267 21.58 6.68 -7.16
N LEU A 268 20.31 6.52 -6.78
CA LEU A 268 19.89 5.59 -5.73
C LEU A 268 19.40 4.25 -6.29
N LYS A 269 19.45 4.05 -7.61
CA LYS A 269 19.07 2.78 -8.22
C LYS A 269 20.03 1.67 -7.79
N GLY A 270 19.50 0.60 -7.21
CA GLY A 270 20.28 -0.50 -6.67
C GLY A 270 20.97 -0.20 -5.33
N ALA A 271 20.61 0.90 -4.65
CA ALA A 271 21.19 1.26 -3.37
C ALA A 271 20.80 0.28 -2.26
N ASN A 272 21.68 0.15 -1.27
CA ASN A 272 21.48 -0.59 -0.03
C ASN A 272 20.91 0.33 1.05
N TYR A 273 19.82 -0.09 1.71
CA TYR A 273 19.16 0.66 2.79
C TYR A 273 19.42 0.12 4.20
N GLY A 274 20.22 -0.94 4.33
CA GLY A 274 20.82 -1.33 5.62
C GLY A 274 20.46 -2.73 6.12
N TYR A 275 19.19 -3.16 6.00
CA TYR A 275 18.80 -4.49 6.47
C TYR A 275 19.57 -5.61 5.75
N PRO A 276 20.02 -6.67 6.45
CA PRO A 276 19.71 -7.10 7.82
C PRO A 276 20.69 -6.58 8.88
N ASN A 277 21.63 -5.74 8.51
CA ASN A 277 22.72 -5.34 9.38
C ASN A 277 22.45 -4.04 10.14
N CYS A 278 21.76 -3.08 9.51
CA CYS A 278 21.63 -1.71 9.98
C CYS A 278 20.16 -1.33 10.12
N PHE A 279 19.82 -0.60 11.19
CA PHE A 279 18.47 -0.25 11.60
C PHE A 279 18.39 1.18 12.08
N ALA A 280 17.34 1.90 11.69
CA ALA A 280 17.15 3.30 12.04
C ALA A 280 16.76 3.47 13.51
N VAL A 281 17.42 4.40 14.18
CA VAL A 281 17.13 4.76 15.57
C VAL A 281 15.93 5.68 15.64
N TRP A 282 14.97 5.35 16.51
CA TRP A 282 13.86 6.23 16.89
C TRP A 282 14.10 6.86 18.26
N GLU A 283 14.39 6.04 19.29
CA GLU A 283 14.68 6.52 20.63
C GLU A 283 16.19 6.48 20.92
N THR A 284 16.79 7.65 20.95
CA THR A 284 18.26 7.78 21.06
C THR A 284 18.78 7.45 22.45
N SER A 285 17.98 7.64 23.51
CA SER A 285 18.39 7.43 24.90
C SER A 285 18.68 5.97 25.23
N THR A 286 18.13 5.03 24.48
CA THR A 286 18.36 3.58 24.65
C THR A 286 19.56 3.07 23.84
N ILE A 287 20.15 3.90 22.98
CA ILE A 287 21.30 3.53 22.12
C ILE A 287 22.59 4.04 22.75
N THR A 288 23.30 3.15 23.42
CA THR A 288 24.57 3.48 24.10
C THR A 288 25.78 3.19 23.20
N GLY A 289 26.91 3.85 23.49
CA GLY A 289 28.18 3.60 22.82
C GLY A 289 28.31 4.17 21.41
N VAL A 290 27.30 4.91 20.91
CA VAL A 290 27.31 5.52 19.57
C VAL A 290 27.40 7.03 19.72
N PRO A 291 28.53 7.67 19.35
CA PRO A 291 28.67 9.12 19.45
C PRO A 291 27.67 9.83 18.52
N ASN A 292 27.09 10.95 19.01
CA ASN A 292 26.21 11.82 18.22
C ASN A 292 25.02 11.10 17.55
N VAL A 293 24.53 10.01 18.15
CA VAL A 293 23.36 9.30 17.63
C VAL A 293 22.14 10.23 17.61
N GLN A 294 21.42 10.22 16.49
CA GLN A 294 20.21 11.00 16.27
C GLN A 294 19.10 10.11 15.75
N VAL A 295 17.87 10.59 15.77
CA VAL A 295 16.75 9.95 15.06
C VAL A 295 17.14 9.75 13.59
N GLY A 296 16.94 8.54 13.07
CA GLY A 296 17.34 8.17 11.71
C GLY A 296 18.81 7.76 11.53
N SER A 297 19.66 7.91 12.56
CA SER A 297 20.98 7.27 12.53
C SER A 297 20.80 5.77 12.43
N GLN A 298 21.58 5.11 11.56
CA GLN A 298 21.53 3.65 11.48
C GLN A 298 22.59 3.02 12.41
N VAL A 299 22.19 1.97 13.11
CA VAL A 299 23.01 1.22 14.05
C VAL A 299 22.86 -0.30 13.82
N ILE A 300 23.80 -1.08 14.28
CA ILE A 300 23.72 -2.55 14.18
C ILE A 300 22.69 -3.13 15.16
N GLN A 301 22.17 -4.30 14.83
CA GLN A 301 21.51 -5.23 15.73
C GLN A 301 22.57 -6.09 16.44
N GLY A 302 22.38 -6.35 17.74
CA GLY A 302 23.29 -7.19 18.55
C GLY A 302 24.64 -6.53 18.82
N SER A 303 25.72 -7.22 18.51
CA SER A 303 27.11 -6.77 18.72
C SER A 303 27.86 -6.66 17.39
N PRO A 304 28.91 -5.83 17.31
CA PRO A 304 29.73 -5.73 16.11
C PRO A 304 30.27 -7.09 15.65
N SER A 305 30.23 -7.36 14.35
CA SER A 305 30.71 -8.59 13.75
C SER A 305 31.50 -8.30 12.46
N GLY A 306 32.79 -8.63 12.46
CA GLY A 306 33.66 -8.35 11.32
C GLY A 306 33.66 -6.84 10.96
N ASN A 307 33.35 -6.51 9.71
CA ASN A 307 33.31 -5.14 9.21
C ASN A 307 31.96 -4.45 9.48
N VAL A 308 30.96 -5.15 10.01
CA VAL A 308 29.63 -4.60 10.31
C VAL A 308 29.67 -3.97 11.70
N THR A 309 29.72 -2.66 11.72
CA THR A 309 29.79 -1.81 12.93
C THR A 309 28.78 -0.68 12.84
N ASP A 310 28.55 0.06 13.92
CA ASP A 310 27.72 1.26 13.89
C ASP A 310 28.27 2.30 12.89
N GLN A 311 29.57 2.45 12.79
CA GLN A 311 30.19 3.35 11.81
C GLN A 311 29.90 2.90 10.37
N TYR A 312 29.95 1.59 10.09
CA TYR A 312 29.53 1.06 8.79
C TYR A 312 28.08 1.46 8.51
N CYS A 313 27.18 1.26 9.47
CA CYS A 313 25.76 1.58 9.32
C CYS A 313 25.50 3.08 9.07
N GLN A 314 26.32 3.94 9.65
CA GLN A 314 26.19 5.39 9.47
C GLN A 314 26.78 5.92 8.16
N THR A 315 27.60 5.14 7.47
CA THR A 315 28.38 5.64 6.31
C THR A 315 28.12 4.91 5.00
N VAL A 316 27.67 3.66 5.04
CA VAL A 316 27.56 2.82 3.83
C VAL A 316 26.13 2.73 3.30
N PRO A 317 25.11 2.30 4.06
CA PRO A 317 23.76 2.25 3.53
C PRO A 317 23.14 3.64 3.43
N VAL A 318 22.12 3.74 2.58
CA VAL A 318 21.30 4.96 2.47
C VAL A 318 20.44 5.10 3.72
N ALA A 319 20.62 6.18 4.47
CA ALA A 319 19.78 6.47 5.61
C ALA A 319 18.34 6.84 5.21
N PRO A 320 17.33 6.52 6.04
CA PRO A 320 15.96 6.90 5.79
C PRO A 320 15.80 8.42 5.70
N ARG A 321 14.86 8.88 4.89
CA ARG A 321 14.50 10.30 4.81
C ARG A 321 13.72 10.77 6.02
N LEU A 322 12.94 9.90 6.62
CA LEU A 322 12.29 10.09 7.92
C LEU A 322 12.22 8.75 8.64
N THR A 323 12.22 8.82 9.95
CA THR A 323 12.00 7.68 10.83
C THR A 323 10.75 7.93 11.65
N PHE A 324 9.93 6.89 11.82
CA PHE A 324 8.70 6.93 12.59
C PHE A 324 8.81 6.08 13.86
N THR A 325 7.84 6.21 14.74
CA THR A 325 7.76 5.43 15.97
C THR A 325 7.89 3.94 15.67
N ALA A 326 8.68 3.25 16.50
CA ALA A 326 8.92 1.80 16.41
C ALA A 326 7.61 1.00 16.40
N HIS A 327 7.59 -0.04 15.57
CA HIS A 327 6.51 -1.04 15.49
C HIS A 327 5.12 -0.50 15.12
N THR A 328 5.03 0.64 14.48
CA THR A 328 3.74 1.18 14.03
C THR A 328 3.23 0.59 12.72
N ALA A 329 4.05 -0.22 12.04
CA ALA A 329 3.76 -1.02 10.86
C ALA A 329 3.12 -0.21 9.71
N PRO A 330 3.88 0.66 9.01
CA PRO A 330 3.37 1.38 7.84
C PRO A 330 3.16 0.43 6.66
N LEU A 331 1.92 0.38 6.11
CA LEU A 331 1.54 -0.59 5.07
C LEU A 331 1.21 0.01 3.71
N ASP A 332 0.88 1.30 3.62
CA ASP A 332 0.70 1.96 2.33
C ASP A 332 1.15 3.43 2.38
N ILE A 333 1.52 3.94 1.24
CA ILE A 333 1.87 5.35 1.03
C ILE A 333 1.24 5.83 -0.28
N LYS A 334 0.41 6.87 -0.21
CA LYS A 334 -0.19 7.52 -1.37
C LYS A 334 0.00 9.03 -1.30
N PHE A 335 0.66 9.57 -2.30
CA PHE A 335 0.80 11.01 -2.42
C PHE A 335 -0.50 11.66 -2.81
N HIS A 336 -0.81 12.79 -2.17
CA HIS A 336 -1.88 13.66 -2.64
C HIS A 336 -1.61 14.07 -4.10
N PRO A 337 -2.65 14.21 -4.96
CA PRO A 337 -2.45 14.53 -6.38
C PRO A 337 -1.59 15.77 -6.67
N ASN A 338 -1.53 16.73 -5.74
CA ASN A 338 -0.65 17.92 -5.87
C ASN A 338 0.84 17.66 -5.52
N GLY A 339 1.18 16.47 -5.01
CA GLY A 339 2.53 16.08 -4.61
C GLY A 339 3.10 16.80 -3.38
N ARG A 340 2.25 17.52 -2.63
CA ARG A 340 2.67 18.31 -1.45
C ARG A 340 2.54 17.57 -0.12
N SER A 341 1.94 16.41 -0.12
CA SER A 341 1.86 15.53 1.05
C SER A 341 1.76 14.06 0.65
N ALA A 342 2.31 13.18 1.48
CA ALA A 342 2.11 11.75 1.41
C ALA A 342 1.22 11.32 2.58
N TYR A 343 0.24 10.48 2.32
CA TYR A 343 -0.61 9.84 3.32
C TYR A 343 -0.11 8.42 3.54
N ILE A 344 0.06 8.04 4.80
CA ILE A 344 0.63 6.76 5.21
C ILE A 344 -0.34 6.09 6.17
N SER A 345 -0.68 4.84 5.91
CA SER A 345 -1.46 4.01 6.83
C SER A 345 -0.51 3.28 7.79
N PHE A 346 -0.64 3.54 9.08
CA PHE A 346 0.06 2.82 10.14
C PHE A 346 -0.88 1.79 10.75
N HIS A 347 -0.63 0.52 10.44
CA HIS A 347 -1.49 -0.61 10.78
C HIS A 347 -1.56 -0.88 12.29
N GLY A 348 -0.49 -0.57 13.01
CA GLY A 348 -0.40 -0.68 14.45
C GLY A 348 0.41 -1.87 14.95
N SER A 349 0.91 -1.69 16.16
CA SER A 349 1.91 -2.56 16.77
C SER A 349 1.33 -3.85 17.34
N TRP A 350 2.14 -4.89 17.32
CA TRP A 350 1.98 -6.08 18.16
C TRP A 350 3.18 -6.24 19.11
N ASN A 351 4.34 -5.70 18.77
CA ASN A 351 5.62 -5.83 19.47
C ASN A 351 6.01 -4.51 20.17
N ARG A 352 5.05 -3.88 20.87
CA ARG A 352 5.25 -2.63 21.58
C ARG A 352 4.25 -2.47 22.73
N GLN A 353 4.71 -1.90 23.86
CA GLN A 353 3.88 -1.49 24.99
C GLN A 353 4.19 -0.06 25.42
N PRO A 354 3.19 0.82 25.56
CA PRO A 354 1.80 0.64 25.14
C PRO A 354 1.68 0.53 23.61
N PRO A 355 0.59 -0.10 23.08
CA PRO A 355 0.41 -0.24 21.65
C PRO A 355 0.28 1.12 20.95
N ASP A 356 0.90 1.27 19.77
CA ASP A 356 0.86 2.48 18.95
C ASP A 356 0.69 2.17 17.46
N GLY A 357 0.46 3.20 16.63
CA GLY A 357 0.05 3.06 15.25
C GLY A 357 -1.45 3.20 15.12
N TYR A 358 -2.10 2.28 14.40
CA TYR A 358 -3.56 2.22 14.21
C TYR A 358 -4.15 3.55 13.75
N ARG A 359 -3.50 4.18 12.75
CA ARG A 359 -3.85 5.52 12.30
C ARG A 359 -3.47 5.78 10.84
N LEU A 360 -4.22 6.67 10.23
CA LEU A 360 -3.82 7.33 9.00
C LEU A 360 -3.10 8.63 9.36
N SER A 361 -1.94 8.86 8.78
CA SER A 361 -1.19 10.09 8.98
C SER A 361 -0.72 10.68 7.65
N LYS A 362 -0.29 11.95 7.68
CA LYS A 362 0.34 12.60 6.53
C LYS A 362 1.71 13.14 6.88
N VAL A 363 2.57 13.22 5.87
CA VAL A 363 3.86 13.90 5.88
C VAL A 363 3.82 15.01 4.84
N GLN A 364 4.31 16.19 5.19
CA GLN A 364 4.40 17.34 4.29
C GLN A 364 5.64 17.25 3.39
N PHE A 365 5.44 17.60 2.10
CA PHE A 365 6.50 17.60 1.09
C PHE A 365 6.68 19.01 0.49
N GLY A 366 7.94 19.39 0.31
CA GLY A 366 8.33 20.64 -0.31
C GLY A 366 8.21 20.63 -1.84
N ALA A 367 8.55 21.77 -2.44
CA ALA A 367 8.59 21.92 -3.90
C ALA A 367 9.67 21.05 -4.56
N ASN A 368 10.69 20.67 -3.80
CA ASN A 368 11.80 19.81 -4.21
C ASN A 368 11.47 18.31 -4.17
N GLY A 369 10.20 17.96 -3.87
CA GLY A 369 9.77 16.55 -3.78
C GLY A 369 10.29 15.80 -2.56
N GLN A 370 10.82 16.52 -1.55
CA GLN A 370 11.33 15.92 -0.31
C GLN A 370 10.46 16.32 0.88
N PRO A 371 10.44 15.54 1.97
CA PRO A 371 9.79 15.96 3.21
C PRO A 371 10.29 17.33 3.69
N THR A 372 9.38 18.16 4.18
CA THR A 372 9.75 19.49 4.73
C THR A 372 10.42 19.37 6.09
N ALA A 373 10.13 18.31 6.83
CA ALA A 373 10.76 18.01 8.11
C ALA A 373 12.20 17.53 7.91
N ALA A 374 13.07 17.83 8.84
CA ALA A 374 14.41 17.27 8.92
C ALA A 374 14.34 15.75 9.13
N SER A 375 15.35 15.00 8.65
CA SER A 375 15.42 13.55 8.85
C SER A 375 15.47 13.11 10.31
N THR A 376 15.91 14.01 11.19
CA THR A 376 16.00 13.80 12.64
C THR A 376 14.72 14.18 13.40
N SER A 377 13.65 14.57 12.69
CA SER A 377 12.41 15.04 13.32
C SER A 377 11.56 13.90 13.85
N LYS A 378 11.14 13.98 15.11
CA LYS A 378 10.08 13.14 15.71
C LYS A 378 8.67 13.67 15.47
N SER A 379 8.51 14.82 14.82
CA SER A 379 7.21 15.50 14.58
C SER A 379 6.84 15.62 13.10
N ALA A 380 7.51 14.87 12.22
CA ALA A 380 7.22 14.88 10.79
C ALA A 380 5.84 14.29 10.43
N GLU A 381 5.35 13.39 11.27
CA GLU A 381 4.07 12.72 11.14
C GLU A 381 2.93 13.57 11.72
N ILE A 382 1.87 13.80 10.93
CA ILE A 382 0.67 14.55 11.31
C ILE A 382 -0.51 13.60 11.24
N LYS A 383 -1.13 13.29 12.38
CA LYS A 383 -2.30 12.40 12.45
C LYS A 383 -3.48 12.97 11.66
N VAL A 384 -4.17 12.12 10.90
CA VAL A 384 -5.35 12.44 10.08
C VAL A 384 -6.59 11.74 10.61
N ALA A 385 -6.51 10.42 10.82
CA ALA A 385 -7.56 9.61 11.41
C ALA A 385 -6.92 8.58 12.35
N TRP A 386 -7.44 8.41 13.56
CA TRP A 386 -6.87 7.52 14.57
C TRP A 386 -7.94 6.94 15.49
N ASN A 387 -7.65 5.83 16.17
CA ASN A 387 -8.52 5.29 17.22
C ASN A 387 -8.46 6.16 18.48
N SER A 388 -9.59 6.35 19.14
CA SER A 388 -9.66 7.14 20.40
C SER A 388 -8.87 6.48 21.53
N ASP A 389 -8.78 5.15 21.54
CA ASP A 389 -8.04 4.34 22.50
C ASP A 389 -7.35 3.18 21.78
N ASN A 390 -6.03 3.15 21.82
CA ASN A 390 -5.24 2.07 21.25
C ASN A 390 -5.16 0.83 22.18
N ALA A 391 -5.57 0.93 23.45
CA ALA A 391 -5.56 -0.22 24.36
C ALA A 391 -6.55 -1.32 23.94
N VAL A 392 -7.59 -0.96 23.16
CA VAL A 392 -8.54 -1.94 22.61
C VAL A 392 -8.05 -2.64 21.35
N CYS A 393 -6.91 -2.22 20.83
CA CYS A 393 -6.29 -2.78 19.63
C CYS A 393 -5.45 -4.07 19.99
N PRO A 394 -5.34 -5.02 19.05
CA PRO A 394 -5.89 -5.02 17.69
C PRO A 394 -7.35 -5.49 17.58
N GLY A 395 -7.96 -5.90 18.69
CA GLY A 395 -9.24 -6.64 18.67
C GLY A 395 -10.47 -5.81 18.24
N SER A 396 -10.56 -4.54 18.65
CA SER A 396 -11.76 -3.71 18.49
C SER A 396 -11.44 -2.31 17.97
N CYS A 397 -10.50 -2.18 17.05
CA CYS A 397 -10.13 -0.91 16.45
C CYS A 397 -9.96 -1.03 14.94
N PHE A 398 -10.08 0.09 14.21
CA PHE A 398 -9.71 0.06 12.81
C PHE A 398 -8.19 -0.03 12.67
N ARG A 399 -7.75 -0.79 11.68
CA ARG A 399 -6.34 -0.97 11.33
C ARG A 399 -6.17 -0.63 9.85
N PRO A 400 -5.74 0.60 9.52
CA PRO A 400 -5.71 1.04 8.14
C PRO A 400 -4.61 0.33 7.35
N VAL A 401 -4.93 -0.06 6.11
CA VAL A 401 -4.01 -0.72 5.19
C VAL A 401 -3.96 0.03 3.87
N GLY A 402 -4.75 -0.39 2.87
CA GLY A 402 -4.71 0.15 1.53
C GLY A 402 -5.35 1.52 1.43
N LEU A 403 -4.74 2.37 0.62
CA LEU A 403 -5.16 3.73 0.32
C LEU A 403 -5.33 3.92 -1.19
N ALA A 404 -6.28 4.72 -1.63
CA ALA A 404 -6.40 5.14 -3.02
C ALA A 404 -7.05 6.52 -3.14
N TRP A 405 -6.52 7.36 -4.02
CA TRP A 405 -7.14 8.62 -4.40
C TRP A 405 -8.12 8.42 -5.54
N ASP A 406 -9.30 9.01 -5.44
CA ASP A 406 -10.17 9.15 -6.59
C ASP A 406 -9.85 10.42 -7.42
N LYS A 407 -10.49 10.55 -8.57
CA LYS A 407 -10.29 11.71 -9.46
C LYS A 407 -10.79 13.05 -8.88
N LYS A 408 -11.56 13.02 -7.78
CA LYS A 408 -12.07 14.21 -7.08
C LYS A 408 -11.24 14.61 -5.88
N GLY A 409 -10.10 13.94 -5.65
CA GLY A 409 -9.19 14.22 -4.53
C GLY A 409 -9.69 13.73 -3.18
N ARG A 410 -10.56 12.71 -3.16
CA ARG A 410 -10.94 12.01 -1.94
C ARG A 410 -10.04 10.81 -1.73
N LEU A 411 -9.70 10.53 -0.49
CA LEU A 411 -8.92 9.37 -0.10
C LEU A 411 -9.85 8.24 0.34
N PHE A 412 -9.65 7.07 -0.23
CA PHE A 412 -10.30 5.83 0.21
C PHE A 412 -9.32 5.02 1.02
N MET A 413 -9.79 4.41 2.10
CA MET A 413 -8.98 3.68 3.07
C MET A 413 -9.71 2.41 3.51
N VAL A 414 -9.04 1.26 3.48
CA VAL A 414 -9.56 0.03 4.07
C VAL A 414 -8.94 -0.25 5.43
N SER A 415 -9.72 -0.89 6.29
CA SER A 415 -9.29 -1.54 7.54
C SER A 415 -9.46 -3.04 7.39
N ASP A 416 -8.38 -3.81 7.48
CA ASP A 416 -8.43 -5.26 7.32
C ASP A 416 -9.11 -5.95 8.49
N SER A 417 -8.76 -5.58 9.73
CA SER A 417 -9.28 -6.20 10.93
C SER A 417 -10.81 -6.03 11.13
N THR A 418 -11.37 -4.93 10.58
CA THR A 418 -12.80 -4.64 10.66
C THR A 418 -13.57 -4.92 9.37
N GLY A 419 -12.85 -5.22 8.27
CA GLY A 419 -13.45 -5.46 6.97
C GLY A 419 -14.19 -4.24 6.38
N GLU A 420 -13.67 -3.04 6.62
CA GLU A 420 -14.34 -1.77 6.34
C GLU A 420 -13.63 -0.94 5.27
N LEU A 421 -14.42 -0.20 4.46
CA LEU A 421 -13.95 0.79 3.51
C LEU A 421 -14.51 2.16 3.87
N PHE A 422 -13.62 3.10 4.11
CA PHE A 422 -13.93 4.50 4.36
C PHE A 422 -13.60 5.37 3.16
N VAL A 423 -14.39 6.42 2.96
CA VAL A 423 -14.05 7.57 2.11
C VAL A 423 -13.78 8.78 3.00
N LEU A 424 -12.70 9.51 2.69
CA LEU A 424 -12.29 10.72 3.41
C LEU A 424 -12.24 11.91 2.45
N THR A 425 -12.74 13.07 2.89
CA THR A 425 -12.40 14.35 2.28
C THR A 425 -11.23 14.97 3.05
N VAL A 426 -10.32 15.59 2.30
CA VAL A 426 -9.14 16.24 2.86
C VAL A 426 -9.27 17.75 2.71
N PRO A 427 -8.70 18.55 3.63
CA PRO A 427 -8.64 20.00 3.47
C PRO A 427 -7.92 20.39 2.16
N ALA A 428 -8.40 21.46 1.53
CA ALA A 428 -7.84 22.01 0.29
C ALA A 428 -6.38 22.49 0.46
#